data_fc16fe5b7478e89bd3c849fdc9cf22fe
#
_entry.id   fc16fe5b7478e89bd3c849fdc9cf22fe
#
_cell.length_a   1.000
_cell.length_b   1.000
_cell.length_c   1.000
_cell.angle_alpha   90.00
_cell.angle_beta   90.00
_cell.angle_gamma   90.00
#
_symmetry.space_group_name_H-M   'P 1'
#
loop_
_entity.id
_entity.type
_entity.pdbx_description
1 polymer ?
#
loop_
_entity_poly.entity_id
_entity_poly.type
_entity_poly.pdbx_seq_one_letter_code
_entity_poly.pdbx_strand_id
1 'polypeptide(L)'
;LFPAMHRYAIQDERAMKIFEIAAAHPGAAVFVHCGVLTVGIRKKLGLPSRFDIRFGNPLDLHAVALAYPQVPIIIPHFGAGMFREALMAADLCPNILLDTSSSNNWTKYLPGLSLRDVFRQALEVAGPNRLLFGTDSSFFPRGWQRAVYEAQAAVLEELRVAPEARDQLFHANFDRLFP
;
A
#
# COMPACT_ATOMS: atom_id res chain seq x y z
N LEU A 1 7.47 -3.53 -7.12
CA LEU A 1 7.19 -4.85 -7.70
C LEU A 1 5.69 -4.99 -8.03
N PHE A 2 5.37 -5.70 -9.12
CA PHE A 2 3.99 -5.94 -9.56
C PHE A 2 3.77 -7.44 -9.85
N PRO A 3 3.70 -8.29 -8.81
CA PRO A 3 3.62 -9.74 -9.01
C PRO A 3 2.42 -10.17 -9.84
N ALA A 4 1.22 -9.63 -9.57
CA ALA A 4 0.00 -9.93 -10.32
C ALA A 4 0.09 -9.54 -11.81
N MET A 5 0.77 -8.41 -12.12
CA MET A 5 0.94 -7.93 -13.49
C MET A 5 1.87 -8.83 -14.30
N HIS A 6 2.95 -9.27 -13.71
CA HIS A 6 4.01 -10.01 -14.37
C HIS A 6 3.97 -11.51 -14.08
N ARG A 7 3.00 -11.98 -13.29
CA ARG A 7 2.70 -13.41 -12.99
C ARG A 7 3.89 -14.16 -12.41
N TYR A 8 4.44 -13.65 -11.31
CA TYR A 8 5.49 -14.33 -10.55
C TYR A 8 5.15 -14.34 -9.05
N ALA A 9 5.59 -15.36 -8.36
CA ALA A 9 5.51 -15.38 -6.90
C ALA A 9 6.54 -14.41 -6.31
N ILE A 10 6.20 -13.75 -5.19
CA ILE A 10 7.14 -12.82 -4.56
C ILE A 10 8.40 -13.52 -4.05
N GLN A 11 8.33 -14.84 -3.82
CA GLN A 11 9.45 -15.69 -3.43
C GLN A 11 10.29 -16.19 -4.62
N ASP A 12 9.94 -15.84 -5.86
CA ASP A 12 10.77 -16.17 -7.02
C ASP A 12 12.19 -15.57 -6.86
N GLU A 13 13.20 -16.31 -7.27
CA GLU A 13 14.61 -15.92 -7.13
C GLU A 13 14.90 -14.50 -7.62
N ARG A 14 14.33 -14.12 -8.77
CA ARG A 14 14.49 -12.78 -9.34
C ARG A 14 13.86 -11.68 -8.48
N ALA A 15 12.73 -11.97 -7.83
CA ALA A 15 12.09 -11.02 -6.91
C ALA A 15 12.88 -10.93 -5.61
N MET A 16 13.33 -12.06 -5.08
CA MET A 16 14.18 -12.12 -3.88
C MET A 16 15.49 -11.36 -4.07
N LYS A 17 16.05 -11.36 -5.29
CA LYS A 17 17.23 -10.55 -5.62
C LYS A 17 17.03 -9.06 -5.45
N ILE A 18 15.81 -8.54 -5.66
CA ILE A 18 15.47 -7.11 -5.41
C ILE A 18 15.55 -6.81 -3.90
N PHE A 19 15.07 -7.73 -3.05
CA PHE A 19 15.15 -7.54 -1.59
C PHE A 19 16.60 -7.64 -1.08
N GLU A 20 17.44 -8.53 -1.65
CA GLU A 20 18.87 -8.58 -1.35
C GLU A 20 19.56 -7.24 -1.69
N ILE A 21 19.27 -6.68 -2.88
CA ILE A 21 19.82 -5.38 -3.29
C ILE A 21 19.33 -4.28 -2.36
N ALA A 22 18.03 -4.24 -2.05
CA ALA A 22 17.49 -3.25 -1.12
C ALA A 22 18.14 -3.36 0.27
N ALA A 23 18.36 -4.57 0.76
CA ALA A 23 19.00 -4.82 2.04
C ALA A 23 20.47 -4.33 2.10
N ALA A 24 21.15 -4.29 0.97
CA ALA A 24 22.52 -3.78 0.85
C ALA A 24 22.59 -2.23 0.70
N HIS A 25 21.44 -1.56 0.53
CA HIS A 25 21.37 -0.11 0.28
C HIS A 25 20.51 0.56 1.36
N PRO A 26 21.11 1.14 2.42
CA PRO A 26 20.37 1.88 3.43
C PRO A 26 19.51 2.99 2.80
N GLY A 27 18.27 3.14 3.28
CA GLY A 27 17.28 4.08 2.72
C GLY A 27 16.51 3.53 1.50
N ALA A 28 16.80 2.31 1.03
CA ALA A 28 15.98 1.66 0.01
C ALA A 28 14.72 1.05 0.65
N ALA A 29 13.60 1.14 -0.06
CA ALA A 29 12.35 0.46 0.27
C ALA A 29 11.80 -0.28 -0.96
N VAL A 30 11.00 -1.33 -0.73
CA VAL A 30 10.41 -2.10 -1.82
C VAL A 30 8.89 -1.94 -1.80
N PHE A 31 8.34 -1.27 -2.83
CA PHE A 31 6.90 -1.26 -3.07
C PHE A 31 6.46 -2.56 -3.72
N VAL A 32 5.47 -3.23 -3.12
CA VAL A 32 4.89 -4.45 -3.68
C VAL A 32 3.38 -4.28 -3.83
N HIS A 33 2.93 -4.17 -5.07
CA HIS A 33 1.50 -4.04 -5.35
C HIS A 33 0.78 -5.35 -5.04
N CYS A 34 -0.16 -5.28 -4.10
CA CYS A 34 -1.04 -6.39 -3.70
C CYS A 34 -2.49 -6.09 -4.13
N GLY A 35 -3.31 -7.14 -4.15
CA GLY A 35 -4.74 -7.02 -4.42
C GLY A 35 -5.10 -6.74 -5.88
N VAL A 36 -6.23 -6.08 -6.05
CA VAL A 36 -6.81 -5.82 -7.38
C VAL A 36 -6.00 -4.77 -8.13
N LEU A 37 -5.53 -5.15 -9.31
CA LEU A 37 -4.84 -4.26 -10.23
C LEU A 37 -5.63 -4.12 -11.52
N THR A 38 -5.95 -2.88 -11.91
CA THR A 38 -6.68 -2.59 -13.15
C THR A 38 -6.03 -1.44 -13.90
N VAL A 39 -5.99 -1.55 -15.22
CA VAL A 39 -5.60 -0.44 -16.09
C VAL A 39 -6.86 0.24 -16.60
N GLY A 40 -7.09 1.49 -16.19
CA GLY A 40 -8.33 2.22 -16.44
C GLY A 40 -8.73 2.30 -17.92
N ILE A 41 -7.75 2.47 -18.83
CA ILE A 41 -8.03 2.51 -20.27
C ILE A 41 -8.57 1.18 -20.79
N ARG A 42 -8.07 0.04 -20.30
CA ARG A 42 -8.60 -1.28 -20.70
C ARG A 42 -10.07 -1.41 -20.30
N LYS A 43 -10.41 -0.99 -19.08
CA LYS A 43 -11.81 -1.01 -18.62
C LYS A 43 -12.70 -0.12 -19.48
N LYS A 44 -12.26 1.07 -19.84
CA LYS A 44 -13.00 1.99 -20.75
C LYS A 44 -13.23 1.38 -22.15
N LEU A 45 -12.31 0.54 -22.60
CA LEU A 45 -12.41 -0.16 -23.89
C LEU A 45 -13.13 -1.52 -23.78
N GLY A 46 -13.73 -1.86 -22.63
CA GLY A 46 -14.40 -3.14 -22.41
C GLY A 46 -13.45 -4.35 -22.40
N LEU A 47 -12.14 -4.13 -22.26
CA LEU A 47 -11.15 -5.19 -22.28
C LEU A 47 -10.93 -5.77 -20.88
N PRO A 48 -10.83 -7.12 -20.74
CA PRO A 48 -10.61 -7.74 -19.46
C PRO A 48 -9.22 -7.39 -18.89
N SER A 49 -9.10 -7.42 -17.56
CA SER A 49 -7.80 -7.43 -16.90
C SER A 49 -7.04 -8.72 -17.27
N ARG A 50 -5.74 -8.59 -17.53
CA ARG A 50 -4.84 -9.73 -17.80
C ARG A 50 -3.98 -10.08 -16.60
N PHE A 51 -4.18 -9.40 -15.47
CA PHE A 51 -3.39 -9.59 -14.27
C PHE A 51 -3.93 -10.81 -13.50
N ASP A 52 -3.01 -11.57 -12.93
CA ASP A 52 -3.34 -12.73 -12.13
C ASP A 52 -3.28 -12.37 -10.65
N ILE A 53 -4.46 -12.12 -10.07
CA ILE A 53 -4.60 -11.67 -8.68
C ILE A 53 -4.06 -12.70 -7.66
N ARG A 54 -3.90 -13.97 -8.04
CA ARG A 54 -3.33 -15.01 -7.16
C ARG A 54 -1.92 -14.69 -6.71
N PHE A 55 -1.18 -13.92 -7.50
CA PHE A 55 0.16 -13.42 -7.16
C PHE A 55 0.15 -12.10 -6.38
N GLY A 56 -1.02 -11.58 -6.01
CA GLY A 56 -1.17 -10.31 -5.30
C GLY A 56 -1.55 -10.44 -3.82
N ASN A 57 -1.32 -11.59 -3.19
CA ASN A 57 -1.72 -11.78 -1.79
C ASN A 57 -0.69 -11.13 -0.84
N PRO A 58 -1.10 -10.17 0.03
CA PRO A 58 -0.20 -9.58 1.02
C PRO A 58 0.44 -10.58 1.97
N LEU A 59 -0.21 -11.71 2.25
CA LEU A 59 0.33 -12.74 3.15
C LEU A 59 1.59 -13.40 2.60
N ASP A 60 1.79 -13.39 1.29
CA ASP A 60 3.01 -13.93 0.67
C ASP A 60 4.26 -13.09 1.03
N LEU A 61 4.07 -11.85 1.51
CA LEU A 61 5.15 -10.98 1.97
C LEU A 61 5.68 -11.36 3.36
N HIS A 62 4.94 -12.15 4.15
CA HIS A 62 5.34 -12.47 5.51
C HIS A 62 6.74 -13.11 5.59
N ALA A 63 6.99 -14.18 4.82
CA ALA A 63 8.29 -14.83 4.80
C ALA A 63 9.41 -13.91 4.31
N VAL A 64 9.12 -13.06 3.33
CA VAL A 64 10.08 -12.08 2.79
C VAL A 64 10.42 -11.01 3.82
N ALA A 65 9.42 -10.49 4.53
CA ALA A 65 9.60 -9.48 5.56
C ALA A 65 10.44 -10.00 6.75
N LEU A 66 10.26 -11.27 7.10
CA LEU A 66 11.08 -11.93 8.13
C LEU A 66 12.54 -12.17 7.66
N ALA A 67 12.74 -12.49 6.38
CA ALA A 67 14.06 -12.69 5.81
C ALA A 67 14.87 -11.38 5.67
N TYR A 68 14.18 -10.24 5.47
CA TYR A 68 14.79 -8.92 5.28
C TYR A 68 14.19 -7.87 6.24
N PRO A 69 14.35 -8.02 7.56
CA PRO A 69 13.68 -7.16 8.55
C PRO A 69 14.13 -5.69 8.48
N GLN A 70 15.30 -5.41 7.89
CA GLN A 70 15.83 -4.06 7.68
C GLN A 70 15.27 -3.36 6.45
N VAL A 71 14.56 -4.07 5.56
CA VAL A 71 14.00 -3.51 4.33
C VAL A 71 12.56 -3.09 4.57
N PRO A 72 12.21 -1.81 4.48
CA PRO A 72 10.83 -1.37 4.47
C PRO A 72 10.09 -1.94 3.25
N ILE A 73 9.00 -2.65 3.47
CA ILE A 73 8.11 -3.18 2.43
C ILE A 73 6.83 -2.38 2.46
N ILE A 74 6.52 -1.72 1.36
CA ILE A 74 5.35 -0.83 1.28
C ILE A 74 4.27 -1.50 0.44
N ILE A 75 3.11 -1.74 1.05
CA ILE A 75 1.91 -2.26 0.37
C ILE A 75 1.03 -1.06 0.00
N PRO A 76 0.92 -0.69 -1.30
CA PRO A 76 0.09 0.43 -1.72
C PRO A 76 -1.40 0.13 -1.62
N HIS A 77 -2.19 1.22 -1.53
CA HIS A 77 -3.65 1.19 -1.58
C HIS A 77 -4.29 0.32 -0.49
N PHE A 78 -3.67 0.24 0.69
CA PHE A 78 -4.10 -0.66 1.77
C PHE A 78 -4.29 -2.12 1.32
N GLY A 79 -3.54 -2.57 0.30
CA GLY A 79 -3.68 -3.91 -0.28
C GLY A 79 -4.80 -4.04 -1.32
N ALA A 80 -5.38 -2.92 -1.81
CA ALA A 80 -6.30 -2.87 -2.96
C ALA A 80 -7.38 -3.98 -2.98
N GLY A 81 -8.12 -4.11 -1.89
CA GLY A 81 -9.21 -5.09 -1.72
C GLY A 81 -8.82 -6.35 -0.93
N MET A 82 -7.54 -6.60 -0.70
CA MET A 82 -7.02 -7.59 0.24
C MET A 82 -6.59 -6.91 1.56
N PHE A 83 -7.46 -6.04 2.05
CA PHE A 83 -7.16 -5.16 3.19
C PHE A 83 -6.91 -5.92 4.49
N ARG A 84 -7.73 -6.94 4.78
CA ARG A 84 -7.54 -7.79 5.96
C ARG A 84 -6.18 -8.49 5.95
N GLU A 85 -5.80 -9.04 4.80
CA GLU A 85 -4.53 -9.72 4.58
C GLU A 85 -3.35 -8.75 4.72
N ALA A 86 -3.50 -7.51 4.22
CA ALA A 86 -2.50 -6.46 4.38
C ALA A 86 -2.33 -6.03 5.85
N LEU A 87 -3.43 -5.92 6.62
CA LEU A 87 -3.38 -5.66 8.06
C LEU A 87 -2.68 -6.80 8.81
N MET A 88 -3.03 -8.06 8.53
CA MET A 88 -2.39 -9.21 9.16
C MET A 88 -0.88 -9.25 8.89
N ALA A 89 -0.46 -8.98 7.65
CA ALA A 89 0.95 -8.90 7.31
C ALA A 89 1.67 -7.76 8.04
N ALA A 90 1.04 -6.59 8.14
CA ALA A 90 1.58 -5.43 8.86
C ALA A 90 1.63 -5.65 10.38
N ASP A 91 0.66 -6.36 10.95
CA ASP A 91 0.64 -6.70 12.37
C ASP A 91 1.82 -7.61 12.76
N LEU A 92 2.07 -8.60 11.93
CA LEU A 92 3.13 -9.60 12.17
C LEU A 92 4.54 -9.11 11.84
N CYS A 93 4.67 -8.14 10.92
CA CYS A 93 5.97 -7.68 10.41
C CYS A 93 6.10 -6.15 10.54
N PRO A 94 6.91 -5.63 11.49
CA PRO A 94 7.03 -4.20 11.74
C PRO A 94 7.68 -3.42 10.59
N ASN A 95 8.38 -4.08 9.67
CA ASN A 95 8.93 -3.50 8.45
C ASN A 95 7.95 -3.45 7.27
N ILE A 96 6.70 -3.90 7.46
CA ILE A 96 5.62 -3.70 6.49
C ILE A 96 4.88 -2.40 6.81
N LEU A 97 4.81 -1.52 5.81
CA LEU A 97 4.08 -0.26 5.84
C LEU A 97 2.91 -0.29 4.85
N LEU A 98 1.88 0.48 5.13
CA LEU A 98 0.72 0.61 4.27
C LEU A 98 0.71 2.00 3.64
N ASP A 99 0.60 2.05 2.32
CA ASP A 99 0.37 3.30 1.61
C ASP A 99 -1.13 3.51 1.42
N THR A 100 -1.58 4.74 1.66
CA THR A 100 -3.02 5.10 1.68
C THR A 100 -3.53 5.54 0.31
N SER A 101 -2.70 5.51 -0.71
CA SER A 101 -2.94 6.14 -2.01
C SER A 101 -4.17 5.62 -2.76
N SER A 102 -4.52 6.31 -3.82
CA SER A 102 -5.68 6.09 -4.68
C SER A 102 -7.03 6.49 -4.06
N SER A 103 -8.09 6.35 -4.85
CA SER A 103 -9.47 6.61 -4.44
C SER A 103 -10.05 5.60 -3.45
N ASN A 104 -9.33 4.52 -3.19
CA ASN A 104 -9.76 3.39 -2.35
C ASN A 104 -11.14 2.79 -2.72
N ASN A 105 -11.52 2.88 -3.99
CA ASN A 105 -12.79 2.32 -4.51
C ASN A 105 -12.86 0.78 -4.39
N TRP A 106 -11.79 0.12 -3.97
CA TRP A 106 -11.77 -1.30 -3.67
C TRP A 106 -12.64 -1.64 -2.43
N THR A 107 -13.00 -0.68 -1.59
CA THR A 107 -13.93 -0.89 -0.47
C THR A 107 -15.25 -1.49 -0.91
N LYS A 108 -15.66 -1.28 -2.16
CA LYS A 108 -16.86 -1.93 -2.77
C LYS A 108 -16.84 -3.46 -2.74
N TYR A 109 -15.68 -4.08 -2.59
CA TYR A 109 -15.55 -5.54 -2.45
C TYR A 109 -15.83 -6.03 -1.03
N LEU A 110 -15.91 -5.12 -0.06
CA LEU A 110 -16.12 -5.39 1.36
C LEU A 110 -17.38 -4.63 1.83
N PRO A 111 -18.57 -5.25 1.71
CA PRO A 111 -19.83 -4.58 2.06
C PRO A 111 -19.81 -4.00 3.46
N GLY A 112 -20.24 -2.75 3.61
CA GLY A 112 -20.28 -2.04 4.87
C GLY A 112 -18.95 -1.39 5.30
N LEU A 113 -17.85 -1.61 4.58
CA LEU A 113 -16.57 -0.98 4.90
C LEU A 113 -16.47 0.41 4.25
N SER A 114 -16.38 1.44 5.07
CA SER A 114 -16.14 2.82 4.65
C SER A 114 -14.64 3.16 4.67
N LEU A 115 -14.25 4.25 4.01
CA LEU A 115 -12.87 4.77 4.10
C LEU A 115 -12.49 5.11 5.55
N ARG A 116 -13.45 5.60 6.34
CA ARG A 116 -13.28 5.85 7.78
C ARG A 116 -12.92 4.58 8.54
N ASP A 117 -13.60 3.46 8.26
CA ASP A 117 -13.30 2.19 8.90
C ASP A 117 -11.93 1.64 8.50
N VAL A 118 -11.53 1.84 7.25
CA VAL A 118 -10.20 1.49 6.75
C VAL A 118 -9.12 2.23 7.54
N PHE A 119 -9.23 3.57 7.66
CA PHE A 119 -8.25 4.35 8.43
C PHE A 119 -8.25 3.98 9.91
N ARG A 120 -9.43 3.80 10.52
CA ARG A 120 -9.53 3.40 11.92
C ARG A 120 -8.80 2.08 12.18
N GLN A 121 -9.06 1.06 11.37
CA GLN A 121 -8.43 -0.25 11.52
C GLN A 121 -6.92 -0.20 11.21
N ALA A 122 -6.51 0.54 10.17
CA ALA A 122 -5.11 0.67 9.83
C ALA A 122 -4.31 1.41 10.92
N LEU A 123 -4.88 2.45 11.54
CA LEU A 123 -4.29 3.15 12.68
C LEU A 123 -4.20 2.27 13.92
N GLU A 124 -5.21 1.43 14.17
CA GLU A 124 -5.24 0.49 15.29
C GLU A 124 -4.15 -0.59 15.15
N VAL A 125 -3.98 -1.16 13.94
CA VAL A 125 -3.07 -2.29 13.69
C VAL A 125 -1.64 -1.83 13.40
N ALA A 126 -1.47 -0.91 12.46
CA ALA A 126 -0.15 -0.48 12.02
C ALA A 126 0.37 0.73 12.79
N GLY A 127 -0.51 1.53 13.40
CA GLY A 127 -0.17 2.81 13.99
C GLY A 127 0.13 3.90 12.94
N PRO A 128 0.15 5.18 13.35
CA PRO A 128 0.34 6.29 12.41
C PRO A 128 1.74 6.31 11.78
N ASN A 129 2.75 5.76 12.44
CA ASN A 129 4.15 5.74 12.01
C ASN A 129 4.44 4.77 10.86
N ARG A 130 3.49 3.93 10.47
CA ARG A 130 3.61 2.98 9.36
C ARG A 130 2.59 3.21 8.24
N LEU A 131 1.90 4.35 8.26
CA LEU A 131 1.03 4.79 7.18
C LEU A 131 1.72 5.86 6.34
N LEU A 132 1.68 5.72 5.02
CA LEU A 132 2.27 6.64 4.07
C LEU A 132 1.17 7.24 3.19
N PHE A 133 1.13 8.55 3.08
CA PHE A 133 0.19 9.22 2.19
C PHE A 133 0.64 9.14 0.74
N GLY A 134 -0.33 8.95 -0.15
CA GLY A 134 -0.15 9.06 -1.58
C GLY A 134 -1.47 9.35 -2.30
N THR A 135 -1.42 9.79 -3.53
CA THR A 135 -2.60 10.06 -4.36
C THR A 135 -2.75 9.12 -5.55
N ASP A 136 -1.80 8.21 -5.77
CA ASP A 136 -1.73 7.35 -6.97
C ASP A 136 -1.64 8.19 -8.25
N SER A 137 -0.98 9.35 -8.16
CA SER A 137 -0.68 10.20 -9.32
C SER A 137 0.42 9.55 -10.13
N SER A 138 0.31 9.61 -11.46
CA SER A 138 1.36 9.07 -12.31
C SER A 138 2.20 10.18 -12.95
N PHE A 139 1.68 10.85 -13.94
CA PHE A 139 2.40 11.89 -14.69
C PHE A 139 1.40 12.86 -15.32
N PHE A 140 1.92 13.93 -15.89
CA PHE A 140 1.09 14.86 -16.64
C PHE A 140 0.25 14.13 -17.72
N PRO A 141 -1.06 14.44 -17.89
CA PRO A 141 -1.77 15.54 -17.26
C PRO A 141 -2.48 15.18 -15.91
N ARG A 142 -2.35 13.95 -15.40
CA ARG A 142 -3.09 13.52 -14.19
C ARG A 142 -2.66 14.31 -12.95
N GLY A 143 -1.36 14.48 -12.78
CA GLY A 143 -0.81 15.24 -11.66
C GLY A 143 -1.32 14.82 -10.29
N TRP A 144 -1.20 15.70 -9.33
CA TRP A 144 -1.65 15.50 -7.97
C TRP A 144 -3.19 15.51 -7.86
N GLN A 145 -3.75 14.51 -7.17
CA GLN A 145 -5.19 14.34 -7.03
C GLN A 145 -5.67 14.90 -5.70
N ARG A 146 -6.01 16.18 -5.70
CA ARG A 146 -6.46 16.92 -4.52
C ARG A 146 -7.65 16.25 -3.80
N ALA A 147 -8.60 15.70 -4.55
CA ALA A 147 -9.77 15.03 -3.98
C ALA A 147 -9.42 13.82 -3.10
N VAL A 148 -8.33 13.11 -3.43
CA VAL A 148 -7.83 12.00 -2.60
C VAL A 148 -7.30 12.52 -1.27
N TYR A 149 -6.53 13.60 -1.29
CA TYR A 149 -6.05 14.25 -0.07
C TYR A 149 -7.20 14.75 0.81
N GLU A 150 -8.14 15.50 0.22
CA GLU A 150 -9.27 16.06 0.95
C GLU A 150 -10.13 14.98 1.62
N ALA A 151 -10.40 13.87 0.90
CA ALA A 151 -11.16 12.74 1.46
C ALA A 151 -10.43 12.08 2.65
N GLN A 152 -9.13 11.91 2.55
CA GLN A 152 -8.33 11.31 3.64
C GLN A 152 -8.20 12.27 4.82
N ALA A 153 -7.95 13.56 4.57
CA ALA A 153 -7.86 14.58 5.61
C ALA A 153 -9.18 14.68 6.40
N ALA A 154 -10.32 14.68 5.71
CA ALA A 154 -11.65 14.71 6.35
C ALA A 154 -11.89 13.48 7.24
N VAL A 155 -11.50 12.28 6.77
CA VAL A 155 -11.62 11.05 7.56
C VAL A 155 -10.75 11.09 8.81
N LEU A 156 -9.51 11.57 8.71
CA LEU A 156 -8.61 11.67 9.86
C LEU A 156 -9.10 12.72 10.88
N GLU A 157 -9.75 13.78 10.42
CA GLU A 157 -10.40 14.77 11.28
C GLU A 157 -11.62 14.16 11.98
N GLU A 158 -12.51 13.47 11.26
CA GLU A 158 -13.66 12.75 11.82
C GLU A 158 -13.25 11.73 12.88
N LEU A 159 -12.15 11.02 12.66
CA LEU A 159 -11.56 10.07 13.62
C LEU A 159 -10.85 10.76 14.79
N ARG A 160 -10.74 12.10 14.77
CA ARG A 160 -10.03 12.91 15.77
C ARG A 160 -8.58 12.47 15.96
N VAL A 161 -7.92 12.10 14.85
CA VAL A 161 -6.50 11.75 14.88
C VAL A 161 -5.69 12.97 15.28
N ALA A 162 -4.78 12.80 16.24
CA ALA A 162 -3.95 13.89 16.74
C ALA A 162 -3.14 14.57 15.62
N PRO A 163 -2.89 15.89 15.69
CA PRO A 163 -2.16 16.62 14.65
C PRO A 163 -0.82 16.00 14.30
N GLU A 164 -0.06 15.55 15.29
CA GLU A 164 1.25 14.93 15.14
C GLU A 164 1.17 13.60 14.36
N ALA A 165 0.13 12.81 14.61
CA ALA A 165 -0.10 11.56 13.91
C ALA A 165 -0.56 11.79 12.46
N ARG A 166 -1.33 12.86 12.20
CA ARG A 166 -1.68 13.28 10.83
C ARG A 166 -0.45 13.73 10.06
N ASP A 167 0.41 14.50 10.72
CA ASP A 167 1.67 14.98 10.19
C ASP A 167 2.61 13.81 9.81
N GLN A 168 2.75 12.83 10.70
CA GLN A 168 3.47 11.59 10.41
C GLN A 168 2.96 10.92 9.13
N LEU A 169 1.65 10.74 9.01
CA LEU A 169 1.03 10.05 7.88
C LEU A 169 1.20 10.83 6.57
N PHE A 170 1.02 12.17 6.60
CA PHE A 170 1.02 12.97 5.38
C PHE A 170 2.42 13.25 4.84
N HIS A 171 3.47 13.30 5.67
CA HIS A 171 4.83 13.56 5.19
C HIS A 171 5.95 12.98 6.06
N ALA A 172 5.93 13.11 7.40
CA ALA A 172 7.11 12.84 8.21
C ALA A 172 7.57 11.36 8.15
N ASN A 173 6.67 10.41 7.93
CA ASN A 173 7.04 9.02 7.71
C ASN A 173 7.81 8.84 6.39
N PHE A 174 7.41 9.56 5.34
CA PHE A 174 8.12 9.52 4.06
C PHE A 174 9.52 10.12 4.21
N ASP A 175 9.63 11.29 4.83
CA ASP A 175 10.92 11.97 5.06
C ASP A 175 11.88 11.12 5.90
N ARG A 176 11.34 10.38 6.88
CA ARG A 176 12.12 9.43 7.70
C ARG A 176 12.64 8.24 6.90
N LEU A 177 11.86 7.75 5.94
CA LEU A 177 12.24 6.59 5.12
C LEU A 177 13.19 6.94 3.99
N PHE A 178 13.09 8.16 3.47
CA PHE A 178 13.83 8.65 2.31
C PHE A 178 14.49 10.00 2.65
N PRO A 179 15.51 9.98 3.56
CA PRO A 179 16.19 11.19 4.04
C PRO A 179 16.98 11.92 2.94
#